data_de29b379edc3acb5c97c2bd78d7a6a6d
#
_entry.id   de29b379edc3acb5c97c2bd78d7a6a6d
#
_cell.length_a   1.000
_cell.length_b   1.000
_cell.length_c   1.000
_cell.angle_alpha   90.00
_cell.angle_beta   90.00
_cell.angle_gamma   90.00
#
_symmetry.space_group_name_H-M   'P 1'
#
loop_
_entity.id
_entity.type
_entity.pdbx_description
1 polymer ?
#
loop_
_entity_poly.entity_id
_entity_poly.type
_entity_poly.pdbx_seq_one_letter_code
_entity_poly.pdbx_strand_id
1 'polypeptide(L)'
;LACEAASAINANVQLVRAGALYHDVGKIENPAFFTENQYGVNPHDTLAPIQSAQIVINHVSDGMKRAAKAKLPKAICDFIQQHHGKGRTKYFYTMACKANPDVEIDPAPYTYPGPNPQSKETAIVMMADACEAATRSLKNPDEATISNLVDKIISSQLADGLLNEAPINMREIGIVKQSFINRLRSMYHQRIEYPEEITPKQE
;
A
#
# COMPACT_ATOMS: atom_id res chain seq x y z
N LEU A 1 10.86 -3.29 2.01
CA LEU A 1 9.84 -4.30 2.18
C LEU A 1 9.75 -5.17 0.92
N ALA A 2 9.27 -4.63 -0.22
CA ALA A 2 9.06 -5.38 -1.46
C ALA A 2 10.33 -6.07 -2.01
N CYS A 3 11.50 -5.40 -1.99
CA CYS A 3 12.75 -5.96 -2.49
C CYS A 3 13.23 -7.20 -1.72
N GLU A 4 13.03 -7.23 -0.40
CA GLU A 4 13.41 -8.39 0.42
C GLU A 4 12.51 -9.59 0.11
N ALA A 5 11.21 -9.36 -0.03
CA ALA A 5 10.27 -10.39 -0.41
C ALA A 5 10.54 -10.92 -1.84
N ALA A 6 10.84 -10.03 -2.79
CA ALA A 6 11.23 -10.42 -4.14
C ALA A 6 12.47 -11.33 -4.14
N SER A 7 13.49 -10.98 -3.35
CA SER A 7 14.69 -11.80 -3.18
C SER A 7 14.36 -13.19 -2.61
N ALA A 8 13.46 -13.25 -1.62
CA ALA A 8 13.10 -14.48 -0.94
C ALA A 8 12.39 -15.51 -1.84
N ILE A 9 11.72 -15.06 -2.92
CA ILE A 9 11.05 -15.94 -3.89
C ILE A 9 11.70 -15.95 -5.28
N ASN A 10 12.95 -15.48 -5.39
CA ASN A 10 13.69 -15.38 -6.64
C ASN A 10 13.00 -14.58 -7.75
N ALA A 11 12.24 -13.54 -7.40
CA ALA A 11 11.72 -12.57 -8.33
C ALA A 11 12.77 -11.49 -8.67
N ASN A 12 12.51 -10.68 -9.69
CA ASN A 12 13.46 -9.66 -10.13
C ASN A 12 13.50 -8.46 -9.16
N VAL A 13 14.46 -8.47 -8.24
CA VAL A 13 14.64 -7.44 -7.20
C VAL A 13 14.86 -6.04 -7.78
N GLN A 14 15.61 -5.91 -8.89
CA GLN A 14 15.89 -4.61 -9.49
C GLN A 14 14.64 -4.02 -10.13
N LEU A 15 13.84 -4.86 -10.78
CA LEU A 15 12.56 -4.47 -11.35
C LEU A 15 11.57 -4.05 -10.25
N VAL A 16 11.47 -4.81 -9.15
CA VAL A 16 10.66 -4.47 -7.99
C VAL A 16 11.10 -3.15 -7.35
N ARG A 17 12.41 -2.92 -7.24
CA ARG A 17 12.94 -1.65 -6.71
C ARG A 17 12.53 -0.46 -7.57
N ALA A 18 12.70 -0.56 -8.88
CA ALA A 18 12.29 0.50 -9.81
C ALA A 18 10.77 0.68 -9.80
N GLY A 19 10.00 -0.41 -9.85
CA GLY A 19 8.55 -0.37 -9.76
C GLY A 19 8.05 0.28 -8.49
N ALA A 20 8.58 -0.10 -7.34
CA ALA A 20 8.25 0.49 -6.03
C ALA A 20 8.59 1.99 -5.94
N LEU A 21 9.58 2.47 -6.69
CA LEU A 21 9.92 3.90 -6.72
C LEU A 21 8.89 4.71 -7.52
N TYR A 22 8.31 4.13 -8.57
CA TYR A 22 7.45 4.86 -9.51
C TYR A 22 5.96 4.57 -9.35
N HIS A 23 5.53 3.52 -8.61
CA HIS A 23 4.13 3.09 -8.59
C HIS A 23 3.15 4.22 -8.23
N ASP A 24 3.56 5.11 -7.35
CA ASP A 24 2.77 6.22 -6.79
C ASP A 24 3.06 7.57 -7.43
N VAL A 25 3.75 7.64 -8.56
CA VAL A 25 4.16 8.91 -9.19
C VAL A 25 2.99 9.85 -9.51
N GLY A 26 1.78 9.32 -9.64
CA GLY A 26 0.58 10.13 -9.88
C GLY A 26 0.07 10.91 -8.67
N LYS A 27 0.47 10.57 -7.44
CA LYS A 27 0.14 11.32 -6.22
C LYS A 27 0.63 12.77 -6.27
N ILE A 28 1.61 13.07 -7.12
CA ILE A 28 2.14 14.42 -7.33
C ILE A 28 1.06 15.40 -7.85
N GLU A 29 0.00 14.94 -8.51
CA GLU A 29 -1.08 15.82 -8.99
C GLU A 29 -1.93 16.38 -7.85
N ASN A 30 -2.15 15.61 -6.79
CA ASN A 30 -2.95 16.00 -5.64
C ASN A 30 -2.28 15.57 -4.31
N PRO A 31 -1.06 16.03 -3.99
CA PRO A 31 -0.24 15.45 -2.92
C PRO A 31 -0.89 15.57 -1.54
N ALA A 32 -1.61 16.65 -1.25
CA ALA A 32 -2.25 16.88 0.05
C ALA A 32 -3.35 15.86 0.42
N PHE A 33 -3.86 15.12 -0.57
CA PHE A 33 -4.87 14.08 -0.34
C PHE A 33 -4.28 12.74 0.11
N PHE A 34 -2.98 12.59 0.16
CA PHE A 34 -2.30 11.36 0.59
C PHE A 34 -1.65 11.57 1.96
N THR A 35 -1.94 10.66 2.89
CA THR A 35 -1.61 10.80 4.33
C THR A 35 -0.15 11.07 4.60
N GLU A 36 0.75 10.52 3.78
CA GLU A 36 2.20 10.74 3.87
C GLU A 36 2.62 12.20 3.62
N ASN A 37 1.75 13.01 2.98
CA ASN A 37 1.99 14.41 2.63
C ASN A 37 1.09 15.38 3.41
N GLN A 38 0.30 14.89 4.38
CA GLN A 38 -0.63 15.72 5.15
C GLN A 38 0.09 16.33 6.37
N TYR A 39 -0.10 17.63 6.58
CA TYR A 39 0.38 18.38 7.71
C TYR A 39 -0.79 19.10 8.40
N GLY A 40 -1.42 18.41 9.35
CA GLY A 40 -2.42 18.99 10.27
C GLY A 40 -3.86 19.04 9.74
N VAL A 41 -4.11 19.33 8.47
CA VAL A 41 -5.46 19.37 7.89
C VAL A 41 -5.62 18.23 6.90
N ASN A 42 -6.68 17.44 7.06
CA ASN A 42 -7.04 16.38 6.11
C ASN A 42 -8.08 16.94 5.10
N PRO A 43 -7.70 17.14 3.82
CA PRO A 43 -8.64 17.69 2.83
C PRO A 43 -9.86 16.80 2.55
N HIS A 44 -9.80 15.52 2.90
CA HIS A 44 -10.93 14.60 2.77
C HIS A 44 -12.09 14.93 3.73
N ASP A 45 -11.84 15.62 4.84
CA ASP A 45 -12.85 15.91 5.86
C ASP A 45 -13.99 16.81 5.35
N THR A 46 -13.75 17.56 4.27
CA THR A 46 -14.72 18.46 3.65
C THR A 46 -15.39 17.87 2.41
N LEU A 47 -15.05 16.65 2.02
CA LEU A 47 -15.53 16.02 0.79
C LEU A 47 -16.50 14.87 1.08
N ALA A 48 -17.43 14.64 0.14
CA ALA A 48 -18.21 13.40 0.15
C ALA A 48 -17.30 12.18 -0.08
N PRO A 49 -17.59 11.00 0.53
CA PRO A 49 -16.77 9.80 0.39
C PRO A 49 -16.45 9.41 -1.06
N ILE A 50 -17.41 9.59 -1.97
CA ILE A 50 -17.23 9.30 -3.40
C ILE A 50 -16.19 10.23 -4.05
N GLN A 51 -16.20 11.53 -3.70
CA GLN A 51 -15.23 12.48 -4.23
C GLN A 51 -13.82 12.14 -3.76
N SER A 52 -13.68 11.82 -2.47
CA SER A 52 -12.42 11.34 -1.87
C SER A 52 -11.90 10.07 -2.54
N ALA A 53 -12.79 9.10 -2.76
CA ALA A 53 -12.43 7.85 -3.45
C ALA A 53 -11.91 8.11 -4.87
N GLN A 54 -12.60 8.97 -5.63
CA GLN A 54 -12.20 9.29 -7.01
C GLN A 54 -10.85 10.02 -7.07
N ILE A 55 -10.56 10.95 -6.15
CA ILE A 55 -9.26 11.62 -6.08
C ILE A 55 -8.16 10.58 -5.83
N VAL A 56 -8.38 9.67 -4.88
CA VAL A 56 -7.41 8.63 -4.58
C VAL A 56 -7.25 7.66 -5.74
N ILE A 57 -8.34 7.19 -6.37
CA ILE A 57 -8.28 6.29 -7.53
C ILE A 57 -7.56 6.93 -8.71
N ASN A 58 -7.77 8.20 -8.95
CA ASN A 58 -7.23 8.91 -10.11
C ASN A 58 -5.69 9.00 -10.12
N HIS A 59 -5.00 8.81 -8.96
CA HIS A 59 -3.53 8.83 -8.99
C HIS A 59 -2.93 7.76 -9.92
N VAL A 60 -3.64 6.63 -10.14
CA VAL A 60 -3.19 5.60 -11.08
C VAL A 60 -3.21 6.12 -12.51
N SER A 61 -4.32 6.73 -12.95
CA SER A 61 -4.44 7.31 -14.29
C SER A 61 -3.49 8.49 -14.51
N ASP A 62 -3.30 9.30 -13.50
CA ASP A 62 -2.39 10.45 -13.54
C ASP A 62 -0.93 10.00 -13.57
N GLY A 63 -0.60 8.93 -12.81
CA GLY A 63 0.69 8.27 -12.90
C GLY A 63 0.97 7.72 -14.29
N MET A 64 -0.01 7.09 -14.93
CA MET A 64 0.12 6.59 -16.31
C MET A 64 0.33 7.72 -17.33
N LYS A 65 -0.36 8.85 -17.19
CA LYS A 65 -0.13 10.03 -18.04
C LYS A 65 1.30 10.57 -17.89
N ARG A 66 1.80 10.65 -16.64
CA ARG A 66 3.19 11.05 -16.37
C ARG A 66 4.20 10.07 -16.93
N ALA A 67 3.98 8.78 -16.75
CA ALA A 67 4.82 7.73 -17.31
C ALA A 67 4.91 7.80 -18.83
N ALA A 68 3.78 8.01 -19.52
CA ALA A 68 3.73 8.18 -20.95
C ALA A 68 4.51 9.42 -21.41
N LYS A 69 4.34 10.57 -20.75
CA LYS A 69 5.10 11.80 -21.01
C LYS A 69 6.60 11.61 -20.83
N ALA A 70 7.01 10.86 -19.78
CA ALA A 70 8.40 10.54 -19.50
C ALA A 70 8.95 9.36 -20.32
N LYS A 71 8.12 8.72 -21.16
CA LYS A 71 8.46 7.54 -21.95
C LYS A 71 9.02 6.39 -21.09
N LEU A 72 8.44 6.17 -19.92
CA LEU A 72 8.86 5.06 -19.06
C LEU A 72 8.61 3.71 -19.75
N PRO A 73 9.50 2.72 -19.53
CA PRO A 73 9.31 1.38 -20.06
C PRO A 73 8.00 0.75 -19.58
N LYS A 74 7.36 -0.08 -20.44
CA LYS A 74 6.13 -0.80 -20.09
C LYS A 74 6.22 -1.53 -18.75
N ALA A 75 7.35 -2.19 -18.48
CA ALA A 75 7.56 -2.91 -17.24
C ALA A 75 7.46 -2.02 -15.98
N ILE A 76 7.74 -0.73 -16.07
CA ILE A 76 7.54 0.23 -14.96
C ILE A 76 6.10 0.74 -14.95
N CYS A 77 5.51 0.99 -16.12
CA CYS A 77 4.10 1.36 -16.24
C CYS A 77 3.17 0.30 -15.64
N ASP A 78 3.52 -0.98 -15.76
CA ASP A 78 2.76 -2.09 -15.18
C ASP A 78 2.64 -1.97 -13.64
N PHE A 79 3.67 -1.50 -12.93
CA PHE A 79 3.56 -1.23 -11.49
C PHE A 79 2.61 -0.07 -11.18
N ILE A 80 2.69 1.02 -11.93
CA ILE A 80 1.80 2.17 -11.75
C ILE A 80 0.35 1.75 -11.95
N GLN A 81 0.08 0.95 -12.96
CA GLN A 81 -1.27 0.56 -13.33
C GLN A 81 -1.85 -0.54 -12.44
N GLN A 82 -1.01 -1.47 -11.95
CA GLN A 82 -1.45 -2.73 -11.34
C GLN A 82 -1.35 -2.76 -9.81
N HIS A 83 -0.67 -1.81 -9.16
CA HIS A 83 -0.40 -1.89 -7.71
C HIS A 83 -1.64 -1.85 -6.81
N HIS A 84 -2.79 -1.40 -7.34
CA HIS A 84 -4.09 -1.52 -6.68
C HIS A 84 -5.04 -2.53 -7.37
N GLY A 85 -4.71 -2.99 -8.58
CA GLY A 85 -5.53 -3.91 -9.35
C GLY A 85 -6.97 -3.41 -9.52
N LYS A 86 -7.92 -4.29 -9.27
CA LYS A 86 -9.37 -4.00 -9.16
C LYS A 86 -9.80 -3.91 -7.69
N GLY A 87 -8.90 -3.52 -6.81
CA GLY A 87 -9.17 -3.32 -5.39
C GLY A 87 -10.15 -2.17 -5.16
N ARG A 88 -10.73 -2.14 -3.95
CA ARG A 88 -11.67 -1.09 -3.55
C ARG A 88 -11.03 -0.15 -2.55
N THR A 89 -11.36 1.13 -2.63
CA THR A 89 -11.07 2.12 -1.59
C THR A 89 -11.97 1.88 -0.38
N LYS A 90 -11.68 0.78 0.36
CA LYS A 90 -12.55 0.21 1.42
C LYS A 90 -12.96 1.23 2.48
N TYR A 91 -12.07 2.15 2.84
CA TYR A 91 -12.35 3.20 3.82
C TYR A 91 -13.51 4.10 3.36
N PHE A 92 -13.40 4.70 2.18
CA PHE A 92 -14.43 5.61 1.66
C PHE A 92 -15.72 4.89 1.33
N TYR A 93 -15.65 3.67 0.80
CA TYR A 93 -16.83 2.85 0.56
C TYR A 93 -17.58 2.57 1.87
N THR A 94 -16.86 2.18 2.92
CA THR A 94 -17.45 1.92 4.24
C THR A 94 -18.07 3.19 4.82
N MET A 95 -17.46 4.35 4.64
CA MET A 95 -18.03 5.63 5.07
C MET A 95 -19.33 5.93 4.32
N ALA A 96 -19.37 5.71 3.00
CA ALA A 96 -20.57 5.91 2.20
C ALA A 96 -21.72 5.00 2.64
N CYS A 97 -21.45 3.71 2.89
CA CYS A 97 -22.43 2.75 3.40
C CYS A 97 -22.96 3.17 4.78
N LYS A 98 -22.09 3.60 5.69
CA LYS A 98 -22.50 4.07 7.03
C LYS A 98 -23.33 5.34 7.00
N ALA A 99 -23.04 6.25 6.07
CA ALA A 99 -23.80 7.48 5.89
C ALA A 99 -25.18 7.24 5.28
N ASN A 100 -25.41 6.09 4.64
CA ASN A 100 -26.66 5.77 3.94
C ASN A 100 -27.05 4.30 4.25
N PRO A 101 -27.45 3.99 5.49
CA PRO A 101 -27.66 2.60 5.94
C PRO A 101 -28.80 1.88 5.21
N ASP A 102 -29.78 2.63 4.69
CA ASP A 102 -30.97 2.12 4.03
C ASP A 102 -30.83 2.06 2.50
N VAL A 103 -29.66 2.40 1.95
CA VAL A 103 -29.40 2.43 0.51
C VAL A 103 -28.25 1.51 0.15
N GLU A 104 -28.45 0.68 -0.86
CA GLU A 104 -27.35 -0.11 -1.43
C GLU A 104 -26.42 0.82 -2.22
N ILE A 105 -25.18 0.93 -1.78
CA ILE A 105 -24.16 1.75 -2.43
C ILE A 105 -23.47 0.96 -3.52
N ASP A 106 -23.53 1.46 -4.76
CA ASP A 106 -22.77 0.89 -5.89
C ASP A 106 -21.26 0.91 -5.57
N PRO A 107 -20.57 -0.24 -5.56
CA PRO A 107 -19.13 -0.31 -5.32
C PRO A 107 -18.28 0.18 -6.50
N ALA A 108 -18.83 0.28 -7.71
CA ALA A 108 -18.04 0.58 -8.91
C ALA A 108 -17.28 1.91 -8.83
N PRO A 109 -17.87 3.03 -8.35
CA PRO A 109 -17.16 4.31 -8.19
C PRO A 109 -16.03 4.28 -7.15
N TYR A 110 -15.98 3.27 -6.29
CA TYR A 110 -14.97 3.09 -5.24
C TYR A 110 -13.91 2.07 -5.61
N THR A 111 -13.96 1.52 -6.82
CA THR A 111 -13.11 0.41 -7.28
C THR A 111 -12.09 0.92 -8.29
N TYR A 112 -10.83 0.53 -8.12
CA TYR A 112 -9.77 0.82 -9.08
C TYR A 112 -10.02 0.14 -10.43
N PRO A 113 -9.63 0.75 -11.56
CA PRO A 113 -9.94 0.22 -12.88
C PRO A 113 -9.15 -1.04 -13.25
N GLY A 114 -8.07 -1.34 -12.55
CA GLY A 114 -7.20 -2.46 -12.85
C GLY A 114 -6.21 -2.15 -13.99
N PRO A 115 -5.63 -3.18 -14.59
CA PRO A 115 -5.81 -4.62 -14.33
C PRO A 115 -5.21 -5.08 -13.00
N ASN A 116 -5.54 -6.32 -12.58
CA ASN A 116 -4.86 -6.98 -11.49
C ASN A 116 -3.38 -7.25 -11.83
N PRO A 117 -2.51 -7.48 -10.81
CA PRO A 117 -1.12 -7.85 -11.03
C PRO A 117 -0.97 -9.05 -11.96
N GLN A 118 -0.11 -8.92 -12.96
CA GLN A 118 0.16 -9.92 -14.00
C GLN A 118 1.57 -10.52 -13.91
N SER A 119 2.36 -10.10 -12.92
CA SER A 119 3.68 -10.65 -12.62
C SER A 119 3.87 -10.85 -11.12
N LYS A 120 4.85 -11.66 -10.71
CA LYS A 120 5.24 -11.77 -9.30
C LYS A 120 5.65 -10.43 -8.72
N GLU A 121 6.38 -9.66 -9.49
CA GLU A 121 6.93 -8.36 -9.12
C GLU A 121 5.83 -7.35 -8.82
N THR A 122 4.83 -7.23 -9.68
CA THR A 122 3.69 -6.31 -9.47
C THR A 122 2.81 -6.78 -8.32
N ALA A 123 2.60 -8.09 -8.15
CA ALA A 123 1.88 -8.66 -7.01
C ALA A 123 2.58 -8.38 -5.66
N ILE A 124 3.92 -8.51 -5.62
CA ILE A 124 4.71 -8.18 -4.43
C ILE A 124 4.55 -6.71 -4.06
N VAL A 125 4.60 -5.79 -5.03
CA VAL A 125 4.44 -4.35 -4.74
C VAL A 125 3.03 -4.06 -4.25
N MET A 126 1.98 -4.64 -4.85
CA MET A 126 0.60 -4.51 -4.34
C MET A 126 0.48 -4.95 -2.87
N MET A 127 1.00 -6.12 -2.54
CA MET A 127 0.96 -6.62 -1.17
C MET A 127 1.78 -5.74 -0.21
N ALA A 128 2.96 -5.29 -0.65
CA ALA A 128 3.88 -4.49 0.16
C ALA A 128 3.32 -3.10 0.46
N ASP A 129 2.75 -2.42 -0.54
CA ASP A 129 2.14 -1.12 -0.41
C ASP A 129 0.98 -1.16 0.60
N ALA A 130 0.05 -2.10 0.43
CA ALA A 130 -1.08 -2.26 1.34
C ALA A 130 -0.65 -2.56 2.79
N CYS A 131 0.35 -3.42 2.99
CA CYS A 131 0.87 -3.76 4.31
C CYS A 131 1.60 -2.57 4.96
N GLU A 132 2.40 -1.83 4.20
CA GLU A 132 3.14 -0.66 4.68
C GLU A 132 2.17 0.45 5.08
N ALA A 133 1.23 0.80 4.21
CA ALA A 133 0.25 1.85 4.47
C ALA A 133 -0.61 1.54 5.72
N ALA A 134 -1.05 0.30 5.88
CA ALA A 134 -1.83 -0.09 7.05
C ALA A 134 -1.00 -0.10 8.33
N THR A 135 0.26 -0.54 8.28
CA THR A 135 1.14 -0.57 9.45
C THR A 135 1.49 0.83 9.92
N ARG A 136 1.61 1.80 9.01
CA ARG A 136 1.87 3.21 9.32
C ARG A 136 0.78 3.83 10.21
N SER A 137 -0.45 3.35 10.11
CA SER A 137 -1.58 3.81 10.94
C SER A 137 -1.56 3.27 12.38
N LEU A 138 -0.72 2.30 12.68
CA LEU A 138 -0.60 1.70 14.01
C LEU A 138 0.33 2.51 14.92
N LYS A 139 -0.07 2.66 16.18
CA LYS A 139 0.78 3.26 17.22
C LYS A 139 1.53 2.16 17.95
N ASN A 140 2.86 2.12 17.82
CA ASN A 140 3.75 1.17 18.51
C ASN A 140 3.26 -0.29 18.42
N PRO A 141 3.10 -0.87 17.21
CA PRO A 141 2.57 -2.21 17.08
C PRO A 141 3.55 -3.25 17.61
N ASP A 142 3.05 -4.21 18.36
CA ASP A 142 3.80 -5.41 18.72
C ASP A 142 3.86 -6.41 17.57
N GLU A 143 4.64 -7.46 17.75
CA GLU A 143 4.84 -8.49 16.73
C GLU A 143 3.53 -9.19 16.31
N ALA A 144 2.68 -9.50 17.29
CA ALA A 144 1.41 -10.17 17.03
C ALA A 144 0.47 -9.27 16.21
N THR A 145 0.42 -7.99 16.52
CA THR A 145 -0.36 -6.99 15.78
C THR A 145 0.11 -6.87 14.33
N ILE A 146 1.43 -6.80 14.10
CA ILE A 146 2.00 -6.76 12.73
C ILE A 146 1.67 -8.05 11.96
N SER A 147 1.87 -9.21 12.59
CA SER A 147 1.59 -10.50 11.95
C SER A 147 0.12 -10.63 11.54
N ASN A 148 -0.79 -10.33 12.46
CA ASN A 148 -2.23 -10.37 12.20
C ASN A 148 -2.65 -9.40 11.10
N LEU A 149 -2.05 -8.19 11.06
CA LEU A 149 -2.33 -7.19 10.05
C LEU A 149 -1.90 -7.65 8.66
N VAL A 150 -0.67 -8.15 8.51
CA VAL A 150 -0.15 -8.68 7.24
C VAL A 150 -1.01 -9.84 6.74
N ASP A 151 -1.34 -10.79 7.64
CA ASP A 151 -2.20 -11.91 7.29
C ASP A 151 -3.59 -11.48 6.84
N LYS A 152 -4.21 -10.53 7.55
CA LYS A 152 -5.54 -10.01 7.21
C LYS A 152 -5.55 -9.32 5.84
N ILE A 153 -4.53 -8.50 5.54
CA ILE A 153 -4.44 -7.75 4.29
C ILE A 153 -4.28 -8.71 3.12
N ILE A 154 -3.27 -9.59 3.17
CA ILE A 154 -2.98 -10.47 2.05
C ILE A 154 -4.10 -11.50 1.85
N SER A 155 -4.70 -12.02 2.94
CA SER A 155 -5.86 -12.91 2.85
C SER A 155 -7.08 -12.21 2.24
N SER A 156 -7.29 -10.91 2.53
CA SER A 156 -8.33 -10.12 1.87
C SER A 156 -8.06 -9.94 0.37
N GLN A 157 -6.81 -9.65 -0.02
CA GLN A 157 -6.45 -9.53 -1.44
C GLN A 157 -6.65 -10.84 -2.20
N LEU A 158 -6.35 -11.99 -1.58
CA LEU A 158 -6.61 -13.31 -2.13
C LEU A 158 -8.12 -13.58 -2.27
N ALA A 159 -8.89 -13.30 -1.23
CA ALA A 159 -10.35 -13.50 -1.23
C ALA A 159 -11.06 -12.60 -2.26
N ASP A 160 -10.55 -11.37 -2.45
CA ASP A 160 -11.03 -10.43 -3.46
C ASP A 160 -10.55 -10.80 -4.89
N GLY A 161 -9.78 -11.88 -5.07
CA GLY A 161 -9.26 -12.35 -6.36
C GLY A 161 -8.20 -11.47 -7.00
N LEU A 162 -7.62 -10.52 -6.26
CA LEU A 162 -6.67 -9.53 -6.81
C LEU A 162 -5.35 -10.14 -7.28
N LEU A 163 -5.00 -11.32 -6.78
CA LEU A 163 -3.74 -12.01 -7.11
C LEU A 163 -3.91 -13.16 -8.12
N ASN A 164 -5.14 -13.38 -8.64
CA ASN A 164 -5.45 -14.54 -9.48
C ASN A 164 -4.75 -14.53 -10.85
N GLU A 165 -4.37 -13.35 -11.35
CA GLU A 165 -3.70 -13.19 -12.64
C GLU A 165 -2.16 -13.22 -12.53
N ALA A 166 -1.63 -13.17 -11.30
CA ALA A 166 -0.19 -13.20 -11.06
C ALA A 166 0.33 -14.65 -10.97
N PRO A 167 1.48 -14.98 -11.60
CA PRO A 167 2.07 -16.31 -11.53
C PRO A 167 2.81 -16.54 -10.21
N ILE A 168 2.14 -16.26 -9.09
CA ILE A 168 2.62 -16.44 -7.72
C ILE A 168 1.81 -17.54 -7.03
N ASN A 169 2.48 -18.52 -6.42
CA ASN A 169 1.80 -19.63 -5.77
C ASN A 169 1.65 -19.41 -4.25
N MET A 170 0.81 -20.22 -3.59
CA MET A 170 0.51 -20.08 -2.16
C MET A 170 1.75 -20.23 -1.25
N ARG A 171 2.73 -21.06 -1.65
CA ARG A 171 3.99 -21.20 -0.91
C ARG A 171 4.80 -19.90 -0.98
N GLU A 172 4.90 -19.30 -2.15
CA GLU A 172 5.59 -18.02 -2.35
C GLU A 172 4.90 -16.90 -1.58
N ILE A 173 3.55 -16.87 -1.58
CA ILE A 173 2.78 -15.92 -0.77
C ILE A 173 3.09 -16.08 0.72
N GLY A 174 3.22 -17.30 1.23
CA GLY A 174 3.62 -17.56 2.60
C GLY A 174 5.02 -17.00 2.92
N ILE A 175 5.98 -17.15 2.00
CA ILE A 175 7.34 -16.59 2.12
C ILE A 175 7.30 -15.05 2.10
N VAL A 176 6.51 -14.45 1.20
CA VAL A 176 6.32 -13.00 1.12
C VAL A 176 5.74 -12.44 2.42
N LYS A 177 4.70 -13.07 2.97
CA LYS A 177 4.11 -12.70 4.28
C LYS A 177 5.17 -12.67 5.37
N GLN A 178 5.95 -13.75 5.49
CA GLN A 178 6.98 -13.85 6.53
C GLN A 178 8.07 -12.79 6.34
N SER A 179 8.49 -12.52 5.10
CA SER A 179 9.45 -11.46 4.79
C SER A 179 8.92 -10.08 5.22
N PHE A 180 7.65 -9.79 4.95
CA PHE A 180 7.03 -8.54 5.37
C PHE A 180 6.94 -8.40 6.89
N ILE A 181 6.52 -9.45 7.60
CA ILE A 181 6.44 -9.46 9.07
C ILE A 181 7.82 -9.17 9.67
N ASN A 182 8.85 -9.86 9.23
CA ASN A 182 10.22 -9.70 9.73
C ASN A 182 10.72 -8.26 9.51
N ARG A 183 10.49 -7.71 8.31
CA ARG A 183 10.93 -6.37 7.98
C ARG A 183 10.16 -5.29 8.74
N LEU A 184 8.84 -5.39 8.83
CA LEU A 184 8.01 -4.46 9.57
C LEU A 184 8.36 -4.47 11.06
N ARG A 185 8.57 -5.63 11.66
CA ARG A 185 9.07 -5.74 13.04
C ARG A 185 10.37 -4.97 13.22
N SER A 186 11.34 -5.16 12.33
CA SER A 186 12.62 -4.45 12.39
C SER A 186 12.47 -2.93 12.26
N MET A 187 11.50 -2.45 11.48
CA MET A 187 11.23 -1.02 11.29
C MET A 187 10.57 -0.38 12.52
N TYR A 188 9.68 -1.11 13.20
CA TYR A 188 8.90 -0.64 14.34
C TYR A 188 9.46 -1.08 15.69
N HIS A 189 10.58 -1.81 15.71
CA HIS A 189 11.25 -2.16 16.96
C HIS A 189 11.69 -0.87 17.66
N GLN A 190 11.17 -0.61 18.87
CA GLN A 190 11.57 0.55 19.65
C GLN A 190 13.08 0.53 19.85
N ARG A 191 13.76 1.61 19.46
CA ARG A 191 15.12 1.85 19.91
C ARG A 191 15.07 1.94 21.42
N ILE A 192 15.93 1.15 22.09
CA ILE A 192 16.14 1.28 23.53
C ILE A 192 16.55 2.73 23.77
N GLU A 193 15.75 3.48 24.54
CA GLU A 193 16.16 4.79 25.01
C GLU A 193 17.38 4.56 25.92
N TYR A 194 18.54 5.00 25.47
CA TYR A 194 19.71 5.03 26.34
C TYR A 194 19.41 6.02 27.47
N PRO A 195 19.59 5.64 28.76
CA PRO A 195 19.44 6.58 29.86
C PRO A 195 20.39 7.75 29.66
N GLU A 196 19.89 8.97 29.86
CA GLU A 196 20.74 10.17 29.83
C GLU A 196 21.91 9.99 30.79
N GLU A 197 23.13 10.28 30.34
CA GLU A 197 24.31 10.24 31.17
C GLU A 197 24.11 11.19 32.38
N ILE A 198 24.18 10.62 33.56
CA ILE A 198 24.13 11.40 34.81
C ILE A 198 25.43 12.24 34.86
N THR A 199 25.33 13.49 34.47
CA THR A 199 26.44 14.45 34.68
C THR A 199 26.71 14.56 36.19
N PRO A 200 27.94 14.27 36.69
CA PRO A 200 28.25 14.45 38.11
C PRO A 200 28.06 15.92 38.47
N LYS A 201 27.33 16.19 39.58
CA LYS A 201 27.29 17.52 40.13
C LYS A 201 28.72 17.92 40.52
N GLN A 202 29.22 18.99 39.93
CA GLN A 202 30.44 19.64 40.40
C GLN A 202 30.13 20.22 41.75
N GLU A 203 30.88 19.79 42.78
CA GLU A 203 30.93 20.42 44.12
C GLU A 203 31.66 21.76 44.07
#